data_0e159cbba26ae97c92e6e00416ec3eef
#
_entry.id   0e159cbba26ae97c92e6e00416ec3eef
#
_cell.length_a   1.000
_cell.length_b   1.000
_cell.length_c   1.000
_cell.angle_alpha   90.00
_cell.angle_beta   90.00
_cell.angle_gamma   90.00
#
_symmetry.space_group_name_H-M   'P 1'
#
loop_
_entity.id
_entity.type
_entity.pdbx_description
1 polymer ?
#
loop_
_entity_poly.entity_id
_entity_poly.type
_entity_poly.pdbx_seq_one_letter_code
_entity_poly.pdbx_strand_id
1 'polypeptide(L)'
;MRTSQRGLSLIKSFEGLRLRAYQDSVGVWTIGYGATRGVKSGMKISKEQAERMLLNDAQRFEPEVQRLITVPLSQNQWDALMSFTYNLGAANLESSTLRRLLNAGNPLILESQRSPMFMDGKGESDSTR
;
A
#
# COMPACT_ATOMS: atom_id res chain seq x y z
N MET A 1 8.66 4.56 11.35
CA MET A 1 9.19 3.42 10.57
C MET A 1 9.12 3.74 9.09
N ARG A 2 10.05 3.26 8.32
CA ARG A 2 10.08 3.56 6.88
C ARG A 2 9.81 2.32 6.06
N THR A 3 9.22 2.53 4.87
CA THR A 3 8.98 1.46 3.92
C THR A 3 10.30 1.02 3.29
N SER A 4 10.57 -0.27 3.29
CA SER A 4 11.80 -0.82 2.73
C SER A 4 11.71 -0.95 1.22
N GLN A 5 12.83 -1.26 0.56
CA GLN A 5 12.83 -1.56 -0.87
C GLN A 5 11.90 -2.74 -1.19
N ARG A 6 11.84 -3.73 -0.30
CA ARG A 6 10.91 -4.83 -0.44
C ARG A 6 9.47 -4.35 -0.41
N GLY A 7 9.16 -3.43 0.50
CA GLY A 7 7.82 -2.86 0.59
C GLY A 7 7.45 -2.11 -0.66
N LEU A 8 8.37 -1.31 -1.19
CA LEU A 8 8.14 -0.60 -2.44
C LEU A 8 7.95 -1.57 -3.60
N SER A 9 8.73 -2.64 -3.65
CA SER A 9 8.56 -3.67 -4.68
C SER A 9 7.21 -4.35 -4.59
N LEU A 10 6.74 -4.57 -3.37
CA LEU A 10 5.42 -5.15 -3.16
C LEU A 10 4.33 -4.24 -3.72
N ILE A 11 4.41 -2.94 -3.44
CA ILE A 11 3.46 -1.98 -3.99
C ILE A 11 3.49 -2.02 -5.53
N LYS A 12 4.69 -2.01 -6.11
CA LYS A 12 4.85 -2.06 -7.57
C LYS A 12 4.19 -3.29 -8.18
N SER A 13 4.31 -4.44 -7.51
CA SER A 13 3.77 -5.69 -8.03
C SER A 13 2.24 -5.67 -8.11
N PHE A 14 1.59 -4.92 -7.25
CA PHE A 14 0.14 -4.79 -7.27
C PHE A 14 -0.33 -3.69 -8.20
N GLU A 15 0.40 -2.57 -8.26
CA GLU A 15 -0.07 -1.40 -9.00
C GLU A 15 0.22 -1.47 -10.49
N GLY A 16 1.37 -2.05 -10.87
CA GLY A 16 1.81 -2.01 -12.25
C GLY A 16 2.31 -0.62 -12.64
N LEU A 17 3.02 -0.55 -13.78
CA LEU A 17 3.64 0.69 -14.23
C LEU A 17 2.98 1.21 -15.49
N ARG A 18 2.60 2.49 -15.49
CA ARG A 18 2.06 3.19 -16.65
C ARG A 18 2.84 4.49 -16.83
N LEU A 19 3.47 4.67 -17.97
CA LEU A 19 4.25 5.86 -18.25
C LEU A 19 3.44 6.99 -18.88
N ARG A 20 2.20 6.72 -19.26
CA ARG A 20 1.26 7.71 -19.76
C ARG A 20 0.04 7.79 -18.85
N ALA A 21 -0.46 9.00 -18.66
CA ALA A 21 -1.67 9.19 -17.86
C ALA A 21 -2.85 8.44 -18.48
N TYR A 22 -3.63 7.82 -17.63
CA TYR A 22 -4.84 7.12 -18.03
C TYR A 22 -5.90 7.36 -16.95
N GLN A 23 -7.15 7.14 -17.32
CA GLN A 23 -8.24 7.24 -16.34
C GLN A 23 -8.51 5.84 -15.79
N ASP A 24 -8.64 5.77 -14.47
CA ASP A 24 -9.01 4.51 -13.83
C ASP A 24 -10.51 4.24 -14.02
N SER A 25 -11.01 3.17 -13.38
CA SER A 25 -12.39 2.73 -13.56
C SER A 25 -13.43 3.77 -13.13
N VAL A 26 -13.03 4.72 -12.29
CA VAL A 26 -13.95 5.79 -11.84
C VAL A 26 -13.58 7.15 -12.43
N GLY A 27 -12.69 7.18 -13.42
CA GLY A 27 -12.36 8.39 -14.17
C GLY A 27 -11.26 9.25 -13.57
N VAL A 28 -10.50 8.74 -12.61
CA VAL A 28 -9.40 9.50 -12.01
C VAL A 28 -8.15 9.36 -12.87
N TRP A 29 -7.53 10.50 -13.23
CA TRP A 29 -6.28 10.49 -13.99
C TRP A 29 -5.15 9.93 -13.13
N THR A 30 -4.47 8.92 -13.65
CA THR A 30 -3.50 8.11 -12.92
C THR A 30 -2.26 7.92 -13.78
N ILE A 31 -1.09 7.82 -13.17
CA ILE A 31 0.16 7.60 -13.89
C ILE A 31 1.17 6.89 -12.97
N GLY A 32 2.21 6.32 -13.56
CA GLY A 32 3.28 5.67 -12.80
C GLY A 32 2.77 4.42 -12.10
N TYR A 33 3.04 4.31 -10.81
CA TYR A 33 2.57 3.20 -9.97
C TYR A 33 1.34 3.64 -9.19
N GLY A 34 0.33 4.10 -9.90
CA GLY A 34 -0.93 4.46 -9.27
C GLY A 34 -0.98 5.87 -8.71
N ALA A 35 -0.06 6.74 -9.09
CA ALA A 35 -0.06 8.12 -8.63
C ALA A 35 -1.20 8.91 -9.27
N THR A 36 -1.87 9.75 -8.47
CA THR A 36 -3.02 10.53 -8.95
C THR A 36 -2.88 12.02 -8.73
N ARG A 37 -1.98 12.46 -7.84
CA ARG A 37 -1.86 13.87 -7.51
C ARG A 37 -1.24 14.65 -8.65
N GLY A 38 -1.97 15.67 -9.13
CA GLY A 38 -1.48 16.53 -10.20
C GLY A 38 -1.42 15.88 -11.58
N VAL A 39 -2.04 14.70 -11.72
CA VAL A 39 -2.01 13.98 -13.01
C VAL A 39 -3.09 14.50 -13.92
N LYS A 40 -2.72 14.75 -15.17
CA LYS A 40 -3.61 15.33 -16.19
C LYS A 40 -3.50 14.53 -17.46
N SER A 41 -4.53 14.66 -18.29
CA SER A 41 -4.55 14.07 -19.62
C SER A 41 -3.28 14.47 -20.39
N GLY A 42 -2.69 13.52 -21.08
CA GLY A 42 -1.51 13.77 -21.92
C GLY A 42 -0.18 13.72 -21.21
N MET A 43 -0.18 13.57 -19.87
CA MET A 43 1.08 13.47 -19.13
C MET A 43 1.84 12.21 -19.48
N LYS A 44 3.17 12.35 -19.57
CA LYS A 44 4.11 11.26 -19.76
C LYS A 44 5.24 11.43 -18.78
N ILE A 45 5.72 10.31 -18.23
CA ILE A 45 6.85 10.30 -17.31
C ILE A 45 7.82 9.20 -17.68
N SER A 46 9.03 9.30 -17.17
CA SER A 46 10.02 8.24 -17.28
C SER A 46 9.82 7.24 -16.15
N LYS A 47 10.48 6.10 -16.26
CA LYS A 47 10.46 5.10 -15.19
C LYS A 47 11.05 5.68 -13.91
N GLU A 48 12.13 6.45 -14.03
CA GLU A 48 12.76 7.09 -12.89
C GLU A 48 11.82 8.06 -12.18
N GLN A 49 11.05 8.80 -12.96
CA GLN A 49 10.04 9.70 -12.39
C GLN A 49 8.95 8.91 -11.68
N ALA A 50 8.52 7.79 -12.27
CA ALA A 50 7.53 6.92 -11.64
C ALA A 50 8.03 6.39 -10.29
N GLU A 51 9.31 6.02 -10.21
CA GLU A 51 9.93 5.55 -8.98
C GLU A 51 9.92 6.63 -7.90
N ARG A 52 10.26 7.85 -8.28
CA ARG A 52 10.25 8.98 -7.34
C ARG A 52 8.84 9.30 -6.86
N MET A 53 7.86 9.24 -7.76
CA MET A 53 6.47 9.49 -7.40
C MET A 53 5.96 8.43 -6.43
N LEU A 54 6.34 7.17 -6.64
CA LEU A 54 5.98 6.10 -5.73
C LEU A 54 6.57 6.35 -4.34
N LEU A 55 7.85 6.69 -4.29
CA LEU A 55 8.51 6.94 -3.02
C LEU A 55 7.86 8.12 -2.28
N ASN A 56 7.59 9.20 -2.99
CA ASN A 56 6.94 10.37 -2.40
C ASN A 56 5.57 10.03 -1.84
N ASP A 57 4.78 9.26 -2.59
CA ASP A 57 3.45 8.87 -2.15
C ASP A 57 3.53 7.94 -0.94
N ALA A 58 4.46 6.98 -0.94
CA ALA A 58 4.65 6.09 0.20
C ALA A 58 5.03 6.88 1.44
N GLN A 59 5.97 7.82 1.30
CA GLN A 59 6.40 8.65 2.43
C GLN A 59 5.26 9.50 2.97
N ARG A 60 4.35 9.90 2.12
CA ARG A 60 3.18 10.69 2.55
C ARG A 60 2.24 9.86 3.40
N PHE A 61 2.12 8.56 3.13
CA PHE A 61 1.27 7.68 3.92
C PHE A 61 1.91 7.21 5.23
N GLU A 62 3.24 7.26 5.34
CA GLU A 62 3.94 6.71 6.50
C GLU A 62 3.47 7.31 7.84
N PRO A 63 3.33 8.64 7.97
CA PRO A 63 2.84 9.18 9.24
C PRO A 63 1.43 8.73 9.59
N GLU A 64 0.58 8.54 8.58
CA GLU A 64 -0.79 8.09 8.81
C GLU A 64 -0.82 6.66 9.35
N VAL A 65 -0.03 5.77 8.77
CA VAL A 65 0.05 4.40 9.25
C VAL A 65 0.62 4.38 10.67
N GLN A 66 1.65 5.18 10.93
CA GLN A 66 2.24 5.25 12.25
C GLN A 66 1.25 5.73 13.30
N ARG A 67 0.41 6.69 12.95
CA ARG A 67 -0.62 7.21 13.85
C ARG A 67 -1.70 6.16 14.14
N LEU A 68 -2.08 5.39 13.12
CA LEU A 68 -3.23 4.49 13.23
C LEU A 68 -2.88 3.15 13.87
N ILE A 69 -1.63 2.71 13.77
CA ILE A 69 -1.23 1.42 14.32
C ILE A 69 -0.44 1.65 15.60
N THR A 70 -0.96 1.16 16.71
CA THR A 70 -0.42 1.44 18.03
C THR A 70 0.43 0.32 18.62
N VAL A 71 0.63 -0.76 17.87
CA VAL A 71 1.45 -1.89 18.31
C VAL A 71 2.76 -1.93 17.54
N PRO A 72 3.83 -2.51 18.11
CA PRO A 72 5.08 -2.66 17.37
C PRO A 72 4.90 -3.58 16.17
N LEU A 73 5.57 -3.25 15.07
CA LEU A 73 5.52 -4.04 13.84
C LEU A 73 6.93 -4.38 13.40
N SER A 74 7.10 -5.58 12.84
CA SER A 74 8.32 -5.90 12.11
C SER A 74 8.35 -5.13 10.80
N GLN A 75 9.52 -5.08 10.16
CA GLN A 75 9.63 -4.43 8.87
C GLN A 75 8.71 -5.06 7.83
N ASN A 76 8.60 -6.39 7.84
CA ASN A 76 7.71 -7.08 6.90
C ASN A 76 6.25 -6.73 7.13
N GLN A 77 5.84 -6.64 8.38
CA GLN A 77 4.47 -6.26 8.72
C GLN A 77 4.20 -4.82 8.31
N TRP A 78 5.15 -3.94 8.55
CA TRP A 78 5.03 -2.54 8.12
C TRP A 78 4.86 -2.45 6.60
N ASP A 79 5.72 -3.16 5.86
CA ASP A 79 5.69 -3.13 4.40
C ASP A 79 4.36 -3.66 3.86
N ALA A 80 3.81 -4.71 4.47
CA ALA A 80 2.51 -5.25 4.07
C ALA A 80 1.40 -4.24 4.33
N LEU A 81 1.44 -3.56 5.48
CA LEU A 81 0.46 -2.52 5.81
C LEU A 81 0.58 -1.32 4.89
N MET A 82 1.80 -0.94 4.53
CA MET A 82 2.00 0.15 3.58
C MET A 82 1.42 -0.18 2.23
N SER A 83 1.59 -1.41 1.76
CA SER A 83 1.00 -1.85 0.50
C SER A 83 -0.53 -1.78 0.56
N PHE A 84 -1.11 -2.25 1.64
CA PHE A 84 -2.55 -2.16 1.88
C PHE A 84 -3.03 -0.70 1.84
N THR A 85 -2.33 0.16 2.57
CA THR A 85 -2.70 1.58 2.68
C THR A 85 -2.54 2.31 1.35
N TYR A 86 -1.47 2.03 0.64
CA TYR A 86 -1.22 2.62 -0.67
C TYR A 86 -2.36 2.30 -1.64
N ASN A 87 -2.80 1.06 -1.61
CA ASN A 87 -3.84 0.58 -2.52
C ASN A 87 -5.23 1.10 -2.15
N LEU A 88 -5.56 1.11 -0.86
CA LEU A 88 -6.93 1.38 -0.40
C LEU A 88 -7.10 2.76 0.25
N GLY A 89 -6.01 3.42 0.62
CA GLY A 89 -6.07 4.73 1.26
C GLY A 89 -6.09 4.66 2.79
N ALA A 90 -5.60 5.74 3.42
CA ALA A 90 -5.48 5.80 4.87
C ALA A 90 -6.84 5.76 5.57
N ALA A 91 -7.86 6.35 4.98
CA ALA A 91 -9.20 6.33 5.57
C ALA A 91 -9.75 4.90 5.66
N ASN A 92 -9.46 4.10 4.64
CA ASN A 92 -9.90 2.70 4.65
C ASN A 92 -9.12 1.88 5.68
N LEU A 93 -7.84 2.18 5.88
CA LEU A 93 -7.08 1.56 6.96
C LEU A 93 -7.66 1.91 8.31
N GLU A 94 -8.00 3.17 8.50
CA GLU A 94 -8.54 3.66 9.78
C GLU A 94 -9.80 2.91 10.19
N SER A 95 -10.69 2.66 9.24
CA SER A 95 -11.96 1.98 9.52
C SER A 95 -11.88 0.47 9.39
N SER A 96 -10.70 -0.09 9.08
CA SER A 96 -10.59 -1.49 8.74
C SER A 96 -10.61 -2.40 9.97
N THR A 97 -11.15 -3.59 9.78
CA THR A 97 -11.07 -4.65 10.77
C THR A 97 -9.62 -5.05 11.03
N LEU A 98 -8.80 -5.03 9.98
CA LEU A 98 -7.39 -5.35 10.08
C LEU A 98 -6.69 -4.44 11.09
N ARG A 99 -6.88 -3.13 10.97
CA ARG A 99 -6.29 -2.18 11.90
C ARG A 99 -6.72 -2.46 13.34
N ARG A 100 -8.01 -2.69 13.54
CA ARG A 100 -8.57 -2.92 14.87
C ARG A 100 -7.98 -4.18 15.50
N LEU A 101 -7.88 -5.25 14.72
CA LEU A 101 -7.35 -6.51 15.22
C LEU A 101 -5.85 -6.42 15.51
N LEU A 102 -5.10 -5.71 14.69
CA LEU A 102 -3.68 -5.48 14.93
C LEU A 102 -3.47 -4.73 16.23
N ASN A 103 -4.19 -3.64 16.42
CA ASN A 103 -4.03 -2.81 17.61
C ASN A 103 -4.48 -3.54 18.86
N ALA A 104 -5.35 -4.53 18.73
CA ALA A 104 -5.74 -5.39 19.85
C ALA A 104 -4.69 -6.46 20.16
N GLY A 105 -3.60 -6.53 19.38
CA GLY A 105 -2.55 -7.49 19.60
C GLY A 105 -2.89 -8.91 19.20
N ASN A 106 -3.78 -9.09 18.23
CA ASN A 106 -4.19 -10.42 17.80
C ASN A 106 -3.03 -11.15 17.12
N PRO A 107 -2.49 -12.23 17.72
CA PRO A 107 -1.31 -12.87 17.16
C PRO A 107 -1.56 -13.55 15.81
N LEU A 108 -2.77 -13.98 15.53
CA LEU A 108 -3.07 -14.61 14.24
C LEU A 108 -2.96 -13.59 13.10
N ILE A 109 -3.39 -12.35 13.35
CA ILE A 109 -3.27 -11.30 12.34
C ILE A 109 -1.81 -10.96 12.11
N LEU A 110 -1.01 -10.83 13.17
CA LEU A 110 0.41 -10.54 13.04
C LEU A 110 1.15 -11.66 12.30
N GLU A 111 0.77 -12.90 12.57
CA GLU A 111 1.36 -14.04 11.90
C GLU A 111 1.01 -14.05 10.41
N SER A 112 -0.24 -13.76 10.07
CA SER A 112 -0.69 -13.71 8.68
C SER A 112 0.10 -12.70 7.86
N GLN A 113 0.47 -11.58 8.48
CA GLN A 113 1.18 -10.51 7.77
C GLN A 113 2.62 -10.85 7.45
N ARG A 114 3.15 -11.92 7.98
CA ARG A 114 4.48 -12.39 7.60
C ARG A 114 4.46 -13.11 6.26
N SER A 115 3.30 -13.53 5.81
CA SER A 115 3.14 -14.30 4.60
C SER A 115 2.67 -13.40 3.47
N PRO A 116 3.31 -13.48 2.29
CA PRO A 116 2.79 -12.74 1.12
C PRO A 116 1.37 -13.12 0.75
N MET A 117 0.95 -14.31 1.12
CA MET A 117 -0.40 -14.78 0.82
C MET A 117 -1.47 -13.94 1.48
N PHE A 118 -1.14 -13.26 2.54
CA PHE A 118 -2.06 -12.33 3.19
C PHE A 118 -2.62 -11.34 2.20
N MET A 119 -1.79 -10.85 1.31
CA MET A 119 -2.16 -9.79 0.38
C MET A 119 -2.97 -10.27 -0.81
N ASP A 120 -3.07 -11.56 -0.99
CA ASP A 120 -3.81 -12.11 -2.12
C ASP A 120 -5.31 -11.86 -2.01
N GLY A 121 -5.79 -11.57 -0.83
CA GLY A 121 -7.22 -11.39 -0.63
C GLY A 121 -8.03 -12.65 -0.88
N LYS A 122 -7.36 -13.77 -1.00
CA LYS A 122 -7.99 -15.04 -1.29
C LYS A 122 -8.21 -15.84 -0.04
N GLY A 123 -8.04 -15.29 0.91
CA GLY A 123 -8.15 -15.94 2.13
C GLY A 123 -7.00 -16.79 2.48
N GLU A 124 -6.86 -16.75 1.47
CA GLU A 124 -6.46 -17.12 2.02
C GLU A 124 -6.32 -17.36 2.81
N SER A 125 -6.53 -17.50 2.46
CA SER A 125 -6.52 -17.67 3.19
C SER A 125 -6.39 -17.86 4.02
N ASP A 126 -6.65 -18.08 3.69
CA ASP A 126 -6.73 -18.21 4.52
C ASP A 126 -6.69 -18.29 5.36
N SER A 127 -6.88 -18.61 5.09
CA SER A 127 -7.01 -18.57 5.87
C SER A 127 -7.03 -18.55 6.65
N THR A 128 -7.29 -18.73 6.36
CA THR A 128 -7.44 -18.54 7.05
C THR A 128 -7.43 -18.55 7.56
N ARG A 129 -7.80 -18.87 6.92
CA ARG A 129 -7.95 -18.52 7.28
C ARG A 129 -8.30 -18.34 7.81
#